data_4779d821b6b9374f9ec248399eecfdaa
#
_entry.id   4779d821b6b9374f9ec248399eecfdaa
#
_cell.length_a   1.000
_cell.length_b   1.000
_cell.length_c   1.000
_cell.angle_alpha   90.00
_cell.angle_beta   90.00
_cell.angle_gamma   90.00
#
_symmetry.space_group_name_H-M   'P 1'
#
loop_
_entity.id
_entity.type
_entity.pdbx_description
1 polymer ?
#
loop_
_entity_poly.entity_id
_entity_poly.type
_entity_poly.pdbx_seq_one_letter_code
_entity_poly.pdbx_strand_id
1 'polypeptide(L)'
;MKVRNRWFVVLGAVLIQLALGAIYAWSVFTPSLVDAGWTKAMTQAVFATGLFFFAVVMVIAGRIMPKLGPRKVSMAGGFVLGSGYLLAGLFGGTSFIALLIFIGMIGGAGIGLAYVVPIAVGMRWFPDKKGLITGMAVSGFGFGATLWVKLAGSWGSLIALYGLSTTFTALGAIFMLMILVGGIWMIFPPEGWLPAGYTLPVASDGSTISDDNHFNSTEMLKTPQFHLISMTFAFGASA
;
A
#
# COMPACT_ATOMS: atom_id res chain seq x y z
N MET A 1 25.74 13.77 8.41
CA MET A 1 24.96 13.18 7.30
C MET A 1 24.33 14.30 6.50
N LYS A 2 24.57 14.43 5.17
CA LYS A 2 23.84 15.41 4.35
C LYS A 2 22.35 15.06 4.38
N VAL A 3 21.52 15.94 4.91
CA VAL A 3 20.06 15.80 4.87
C VAL A 3 19.65 15.78 3.40
N ARG A 4 19.20 14.64 2.91
CA ARG A 4 18.68 14.51 1.55
C ARG A 4 17.42 15.38 1.43
N ASN A 5 17.17 15.93 0.26
CA ASN A 5 15.95 16.68 0.00
C ASN A 5 14.73 15.79 0.33
N ARG A 6 13.93 16.20 1.31
CA ARG A 6 12.76 15.46 1.83
C ARG A 6 11.71 15.15 0.76
N TRP A 7 11.69 15.90 -0.35
CA TRP A 7 10.75 15.65 -1.45
C TRP A 7 10.99 14.33 -2.20
N PHE A 8 12.20 13.76 -2.14
CA PHE A 8 12.44 12.42 -2.68
C PHE A 8 11.65 11.34 -1.93
N VAL A 9 11.37 11.56 -0.64
CA VAL A 9 10.48 10.67 0.14
C VAL A 9 9.07 10.71 -0.43
N VAL A 10 8.57 11.88 -0.82
CA VAL A 10 7.25 12.02 -1.43
C VAL A 10 7.19 11.33 -2.79
N LEU A 11 8.22 11.50 -3.62
CA LEU A 11 8.32 10.80 -4.90
C LEU A 11 8.28 9.28 -4.72
N GLY A 12 9.08 8.77 -3.78
CA GLY A 12 9.08 7.34 -3.44
C GLY A 12 7.73 6.86 -2.89
N ALA A 13 7.09 7.67 -2.05
CA ALA A 13 5.77 7.38 -1.51
C ALA A 13 4.71 7.26 -2.61
N VAL A 14 4.69 8.20 -3.54
CA VAL A 14 3.76 8.19 -4.68
C VAL A 14 3.99 6.97 -5.59
N LEU A 15 5.26 6.65 -5.90
CA LEU A 15 5.59 5.47 -6.70
C LEU A 15 5.08 4.17 -6.06
N ILE A 16 5.31 4.01 -4.76
CA ILE A 16 4.82 2.84 -4.01
C ILE A 16 3.30 2.80 -4.07
N GLN A 17 2.63 3.89 -3.70
CA GLN A 17 1.17 3.93 -3.61
C GLN A 17 0.50 3.72 -4.98
N LEU A 18 1.07 4.24 -6.06
CA LEU A 18 0.59 3.98 -7.42
C LEU A 18 0.62 2.47 -7.74
N ALA A 19 1.70 1.78 -7.41
CA ALA A 19 1.80 0.34 -7.63
C ALA A 19 0.77 -0.43 -6.79
N LEU A 20 0.62 -0.07 -5.51
CA LEU A 20 -0.30 -0.75 -4.59
C LEU A 20 -1.78 -0.55 -4.97
N GLY A 21 -2.12 0.57 -5.60
CA GLY A 21 -3.48 0.87 -6.08
C GLY A 21 -4.02 -0.14 -7.09
N ALA A 22 -3.15 -0.98 -7.65
CA ALA A 22 -3.52 -2.06 -8.57
C ALA A 22 -4.53 -3.06 -7.97
N ILE A 23 -4.68 -3.16 -6.66
CA ILE A 23 -5.67 -4.05 -6.04
C ILE A 23 -7.09 -3.73 -6.50
N TYR A 24 -7.42 -2.45 -6.68
CA TYR A 24 -8.74 -2.03 -7.17
C TYR A 24 -8.91 -2.18 -8.69
N ALA A 25 -7.82 -2.43 -9.42
CA ALA A 25 -7.89 -2.75 -10.84
C ALA A 25 -8.30 -4.22 -11.10
N TRP A 26 -8.51 -5.02 -10.06
CA TRP A 26 -8.89 -6.43 -10.19
C TRP A 26 -10.14 -6.62 -11.07
N SER A 27 -11.08 -5.70 -11.02
CA SER A 27 -12.32 -5.77 -11.80
C SER A 27 -12.09 -5.87 -13.32
N VAL A 28 -10.96 -5.37 -13.82
CA VAL A 28 -10.66 -5.40 -15.27
C VAL A 28 -10.34 -6.82 -15.77
N PHE A 29 -9.94 -7.73 -14.88
CA PHE A 29 -9.67 -9.12 -15.20
C PHE A 29 -10.92 -10.01 -15.15
N THR A 30 -11.98 -9.53 -14.48
CA THR A 30 -13.22 -10.31 -14.27
C THR A 30 -13.84 -10.80 -15.59
N PRO A 31 -14.01 -10.01 -16.66
CA PRO A 31 -14.59 -10.50 -17.91
C PRO A 31 -13.81 -11.69 -18.48
N SER A 32 -12.50 -11.57 -18.63
CA SER A 32 -11.67 -12.63 -19.19
C SER A 32 -11.63 -13.90 -18.34
N LEU A 33 -11.77 -13.78 -17.02
CA LEU A 33 -11.86 -14.93 -16.11
C LEU A 33 -13.24 -15.62 -16.22
N VAL A 34 -14.31 -14.84 -16.38
CA VAL A 34 -15.66 -15.39 -16.60
C VAL A 34 -15.73 -16.12 -17.93
N ASP A 35 -15.14 -15.55 -18.99
CA ASP A 35 -15.05 -16.22 -20.31
C ASP A 35 -14.23 -17.53 -20.21
N ALA A 36 -13.29 -17.61 -19.27
CA ALA A 36 -12.53 -18.83 -18.97
C ALA A 36 -13.29 -19.83 -18.05
N GLY A 37 -14.57 -19.59 -17.75
CA GLY A 37 -15.44 -20.49 -16.99
C GLY A 37 -15.56 -20.17 -15.48
N TRP A 38 -15.07 -19.00 -15.03
CA TRP A 38 -15.23 -18.61 -13.63
C TRP A 38 -16.63 -18.05 -13.35
N THR A 39 -17.10 -18.25 -12.14
CA THR A 39 -18.25 -17.50 -11.62
C THR A 39 -17.80 -16.13 -11.12
N LYS A 40 -18.72 -15.16 -11.10
CA LYS A 40 -18.46 -13.86 -10.47
C LYS A 40 -18.05 -13.99 -9.00
N ALA A 41 -18.62 -14.97 -8.29
CA ALA A 41 -18.25 -15.24 -6.90
C ALA A 41 -16.78 -15.65 -6.75
N MET A 42 -16.23 -16.44 -7.68
CA MET A 42 -14.82 -16.82 -7.68
C MET A 42 -13.91 -15.58 -7.86
N THR A 43 -14.25 -14.68 -8.77
CA THR A 43 -13.46 -13.44 -8.95
C THR A 43 -13.50 -12.58 -7.70
N GLN A 44 -14.66 -12.43 -7.06
CA GLN A 44 -14.80 -11.68 -5.81
C GLN A 44 -14.05 -12.34 -4.64
N ALA A 45 -14.00 -13.67 -4.59
CA ALA A 45 -13.25 -14.40 -3.57
C ALA A 45 -11.76 -14.09 -3.62
N VAL A 46 -11.15 -13.99 -4.80
CA VAL A 46 -9.73 -13.58 -4.95
C VAL A 46 -9.52 -12.16 -4.42
N PHE A 47 -10.39 -11.22 -4.78
CA PHE A 47 -10.34 -9.84 -4.31
C PHE A 47 -10.50 -9.74 -2.79
N ALA A 48 -11.52 -10.39 -2.24
CA ALA A 48 -11.77 -10.41 -0.80
C ALA A 48 -10.60 -11.01 -0.01
N THR A 49 -10.01 -12.10 -0.52
CA THR A 49 -8.80 -12.70 0.06
C THR A 49 -7.65 -11.73 0.03
N GLY A 50 -7.47 -10.99 -1.08
CA GLY A 50 -6.45 -9.95 -1.18
C GLY A 50 -6.63 -8.85 -0.13
N LEU A 51 -7.84 -8.34 0.06
CA LEU A 51 -8.14 -7.35 1.09
C LEU A 51 -7.93 -7.88 2.51
N PHE A 52 -8.29 -9.14 2.76
CA PHE A 52 -8.08 -9.78 4.06
C PHE A 52 -6.58 -9.87 4.40
N PHE A 53 -5.77 -10.42 3.50
CA PHE A 53 -4.32 -10.53 3.72
C PHE A 53 -3.65 -9.15 3.77
N PHE A 54 -4.09 -8.18 2.95
CA PHE A 54 -3.67 -6.80 3.04
C PHE A 54 -3.88 -6.23 4.44
N ALA A 55 -5.08 -6.36 4.99
CA ALA A 55 -5.41 -5.81 6.32
C ALA A 55 -4.60 -6.48 7.44
N VAL A 56 -4.53 -7.81 7.45
CA VAL A 56 -3.80 -8.56 8.48
C VAL A 56 -2.30 -8.24 8.44
N VAL A 57 -1.70 -8.29 7.26
CA VAL A 57 -0.25 -8.08 7.10
C VAL A 57 0.12 -6.61 7.30
N MET A 58 -0.76 -5.65 7.00
CA MET A 58 -0.55 -4.23 7.29
C MET A 58 -0.37 -3.97 8.80
N VAL A 59 -1.14 -4.65 9.64
CA VAL A 59 -0.98 -4.56 11.12
C VAL A 59 0.39 -5.11 11.55
N ILE A 60 0.79 -6.24 10.96
CA ILE A 60 2.10 -6.84 11.22
C ILE A 60 3.22 -5.91 10.76
N ALA A 61 3.11 -5.35 9.55
CA ALA A 61 4.06 -4.40 8.98
C ALA A 61 4.27 -3.18 9.89
N GLY A 62 3.18 -2.61 10.41
CA GLY A 62 3.25 -1.49 11.35
C GLY A 62 4.05 -1.82 12.61
N ARG A 63 3.92 -3.05 13.14
CA ARG A 63 4.64 -3.50 14.34
C ARG A 63 6.12 -3.82 14.09
N ILE A 64 6.47 -4.35 12.93
CA ILE A 64 7.86 -4.72 12.61
C ILE A 64 8.67 -3.56 12.03
N MET A 65 8.01 -2.56 11.41
CA MET A 65 8.65 -1.43 10.77
C MET A 65 9.61 -0.64 11.67
N PRO A 66 9.31 -0.36 12.96
CA PRO A 66 10.25 0.31 13.86
C PRO A 66 11.55 -0.49 14.09
N LYS A 67 11.48 -1.83 14.06
CA LYS A 67 12.62 -2.72 14.30
C LYS A 67 13.46 -2.96 13.04
N LEU A 68 12.81 -3.24 11.91
CA LEU A 68 13.48 -3.59 10.64
C LEU A 68 13.84 -2.36 9.80
N GLY A 69 13.20 -1.23 10.08
CA GLY A 69 13.28 -0.02 9.28
C GLY A 69 12.32 0.00 8.09
N PRO A 70 11.81 1.18 7.73
CA PRO A 70 10.77 1.32 6.71
C PRO A 70 11.23 0.88 5.32
N ARG A 71 12.49 1.11 4.97
CA ARG A 71 13.06 0.73 3.67
C ARG A 71 12.98 -0.78 3.43
N LYS A 72 13.41 -1.59 4.42
CA LYS A 72 13.39 -3.05 4.28
C LYS A 72 11.97 -3.58 4.20
N VAL A 73 11.06 -3.03 5.00
CA VAL A 73 9.65 -3.46 5.02
C VAL A 73 8.96 -3.15 3.70
N SER A 74 9.14 -1.93 3.14
CA SER A 74 8.55 -1.59 1.84
C SER A 74 9.14 -2.43 0.70
N MET A 75 10.47 -2.64 0.67
CA MET A 75 11.11 -3.46 -0.36
C MET A 75 10.67 -4.93 -0.28
N ALA A 76 10.55 -5.48 0.94
CA ALA A 76 9.99 -6.82 1.14
C ALA A 76 8.55 -6.91 0.60
N GLY A 77 7.72 -5.88 0.86
CA GLY A 77 6.37 -5.79 0.30
C GLY A 77 6.36 -5.77 -1.23
N GLY A 78 7.26 -5.01 -1.84
CA GLY A 78 7.41 -4.97 -3.30
C GLY A 78 7.84 -6.31 -3.89
N PHE A 79 8.77 -6.99 -3.24
CA PHE A 79 9.20 -8.33 -3.66
C PHE A 79 8.06 -9.34 -3.52
N VAL A 80 7.33 -9.34 -2.40
CA VAL A 80 6.21 -10.27 -2.16
C VAL A 80 5.07 -9.99 -3.15
N LEU A 81 4.66 -8.74 -3.35
CA LEU A 81 3.61 -8.38 -4.30
C LEU A 81 4.01 -8.79 -5.73
N GLY A 82 5.20 -8.39 -6.15
CA GLY A 82 5.67 -8.68 -7.50
C GLY A 82 5.81 -10.17 -7.76
N SER A 83 6.35 -10.95 -6.80
CA SER A 83 6.43 -12.39 -6.93
C SER A 83 5.06 -13.06 -7.01
N GLY A 84 4.07 -12.58 -6.25
CA GLY A 84 2.69 -13.08 -6.35
C GLY A 84 2.12 -12.95 -7.77
N TYR A 85 2.24 -11.76 -8.36
CA TYR A 85 1.80 -11.52 -9.75
C TYR A 85 2.64 -12.27 -10.79
N LEU A 86 3.96 -12.37 -10.60
CA LEU A 86 4.83 -13.16 -11.47
C LEU A 86 4.45 -14.64 -11.45
N LEU A 87 4.25 -15.22 -10.27
CA LEU A 87 3.81 -16.60 -10.11
C LEU A 87 2.41 -16.83 -10.71
N ALA A 88 1.51 -15.87 -10.55
CA ALA A 88 0.20 -15.92 -11.19
C ALA A 88 0.29 -15.95 -12.72
N GLY A 89 1.20 -15.16 -13.30
CA GLY A 89 1.42 -15.14 -14.74
C GLY A 89 2.10 -16.39 -15.27
N LEU A 90 3.09 -16.91 -14.55
CA LEU A 90 3.88 -18.07 -15.00
C LEU A 90 3.17 -19.42 -14.77
N PHE A 91 2.47 -19.55 -13.66
CA PHE A 91 1.91 -20.82 -13.19
C PHE A 91 0.41 -20.80 -12.91
N GLY A 92 -0.18 -19.60 -12.82
CA GLY A 92 -1.59 -19.44 -12.45
C GLY A 92 -2.54 -19.78 -13.60
N GLY A 93 -2.26 -19.29 -14.78
CA GLY A 93 -3.16 -19.40 -15.93
C GLY A 93 -4.57 -18.90 -15.58
N THR A 94 -5.58 -19.76 -15.75
CA THR A 94 -6.97 -19.54 -15.33
C THR A 94 -7.37 -20.39 -14.13
N SER A 95 -6.42 -20.97 -13.40
CA SER A 95 -6.71 -21.78 -12.20
C SER A 95 -7.15 -20.88 -11.04
N PHE A 96 -8.36 -21.11 -10.53
CA PHE A 96 -8.91 -20.37 -9.39
C PHE A 96 -8.03 -20.46 -8.15
N ILE A 97 -7.61 -21.68 -7.77
CA ILE A 97 -6.81 -21.90 -6.57
C ILE A 97 -5.45 -21.21 -6.70
N ALA A 98 -4.82 -21.27 -7.88
CA ALA A 98 -3.54 -20.62 -8.11
C ALA A 98 -3.66 -19.09 -8.00
N LEU A 99 -4.65 -18.48 -8.62
CA LEU A 99 -4.86 -17.03 -8.54
C LEU A 99 -5.30 -16.57 -7.13
N LEU A 100 -6.07 -17.40 -6.43
CA LEU A 100 -6.43 -17.14 -5.03
C LEU A 100 -5.19 -17.08 -4.14
N ILE A 101 -4.24 -18.01 -4.31
CA ILE A 101 -3.00 -18.02 -3.54
C ILE A 101 -2.05 -16.92 -4.00
N PHE A 102 -1.75 -16.83 -5.30
CA PHE A 102 -0.72 -15.95 -5.79
C PHE A 102 -1.11 -14.48 -5.76
N ILE A 103 -2.31 -14.13 -6.22
CA ILE A 103 -2.78 -12.74 -6.23
C ILE A 103 -3.48 -12.40 -4.91
N GLY A 104 -4.40 -13.26 -4.46
CA GLY A 104 -5.14 -13.02 -3.23
C GLY A 104 -4.22 -13.03 -2.00
N MET A 105 -3.62 -14.17 -1.68
CA MET A 105 -2.84 -14.28 -0.44
C MET A 105 -1.48 -13.57 -0.54
N ILE A 106 -0.64 -13.93 -1.51
CA ILE A 106 0.73 -13.40 -1.62
C ILE A 106 0.69 -11.94 -2.05
N GLY A 107 -0.08 -11.61 -3.09
CA GLY A 107 -0.25 -10.24 -3.55
C GLY A 107 -0.81 -9.32 -2.47
N GLY A 108 -1.89 -9.73 -1.80
CA GLY A 108 -2.48 -9.01 -0.68
C GLY A 108 -1.50 -8.78 0.48
N ALA A 109 -0.73 -9.81 0.85
CA ALA A 109 0.31 -9.70 1.86
C ALA A 109 1.40 -8.69 1.47
N GLY A 110 1.84 -8.69 0.22
CA GLY A 110 2.81 -7.73 -0.31
C GLY A 110 2.30 -6.28 -0.22
N ILE A 111 1.04 -6.05 -0.56
CA ILE A 111 0.39 -4.74 -0.40
C ILE A 111 0.41 -4.33 1.09
N GLY A 112 0.03 -5.24 1.99
CA GLY A 112 0.02 -4.98 3.43
C GLY A 112 1.37 -4.55 3.98
N LEU A 113 2.45 -5.21 3.55
CA LEU A 113 3.81 -4.86 3.96
C LEU A 113 4.22 -3.44 3.50
N ALA A 114 3.85 -3.04 2.30
CA ALA A 114 4.33 -1.79 1.71
C ALA A 114 3.44 -0.57 2.02
N TYR A 115 2.13 -0.75 2.26
CA TYR A 115 1.14 0.34 2.29
C TYR A 115 1.36 1.37 3.40
N VAL A 116 1.62 0.92 4.62
CA VAL A 116 1.75 1.81 5.78
C VAL A 116 3.05 2.63 5.75
N VAL A 117 4.07 2.14 5.04
CA VAL A 117 5.42 2.71 5.06
C VAL A 117 5.48 4.13 4.50
N PRO A 118 4.95 4.43 3.29
CA PRO A 118 4.95 5.78 2.74
C PRO A 118 4.28 6.81 3.64
N ILE A 119 3.17 6.43 4.27
CA ILE A 119 2.40 7.30 5.17
C ILE A 119 3.22 7.59 6.44
N ALA A 120 3.74 6.56 7.10
CA ALA A 120 4.50 6.70 8.33
C ALA A 120 5.81 7.49 8.13
N VAL A 121 6.53 7.22 7.04
CA VAL A 121 7.77 7.94 6.71
C VAL A 121 7.47 9.38 6.31
N GLY A 122 6.45 9.58 5.48
CA GLY A 122 6.04 10.91 5.03
C GLY A 122 5.64 11.83 6.19
N MET A 123 4.84 11.35 7.14
CA MET A 123 4.43 12.13 8.31
C MET A 123 5.61 12.54 9.20
N ARG A 124 6.66 11.72 9.31
CA ARG A 124 7.87 12.05 10.07
C ARG A 124 8.77 13.08 9.37
N TRP A 125 8.85 13.04 8.04
CA TRP A 125 9.59 14.03 7.26
C TRP A 125 8.85 15.36 7.10
N PHE A 126 7.53 15.38 7.23
CA PHE A 126 6.69 16.55 7.03
C PHE A 126 5.72 16.77 8.20
N PRO A 127 6.24 16.97 9.43
CA PRO A 127 5.38 17.28 10.58
C PRO A 127 4.62 18.61 10.37
N ASP A 128 5.20 19.52 9.56
CA ASP A 128 4.63 20.79 9.13
C ASP A 128 3.49 20.66 8.11
N LYS A 129 3.37 19.51 7.42
CA LYS A 129 2.44 19.29 6.31
C LYS A 129 1.81 17.88 6.33
N LYS A 130 1.56 17.33 7.52
CA LYS A 130 1.06 15.94 7.69
C LYS A 130 -0.16 15.64 6.81
N GLY A 131 -1.16 16.53 6.76
CA GLY A 131 -2.37 16.35 5.95
C GLY A 131 -2.10 16.31 4.44
N LEU A 132 -1.23 17.20 3.95
CA LEU A 132 -0.85 17.23 2.53
C LEU A 132 -0.16 15.93 2.12
N ILE A 133 0.79 15.46 2.91
CA ILE A 133 1.57 14.26 2.60
C ILE A 133 0.70 13.00 2.67
N THR A 134 -0.15 12.90 3.68
CA THR A 134 -1.12 11.79 3.76
C THR A 134 -2.08 11.82 2.57
N GLY A 135 -2.59 13.00 2.23
CA GLY A 135 -3.44 13.18 1.05
C GLY A 135 -2.76 12.76 -0.25
N MET A 136 -1.49 13.14 -0.46
CA MET A 136 -0.72 12.72 -1.63
C MET A 136 -0.47 11.20 -1.68
N ALA A 137 -0.18 10.59 -0.53
CA ALA A 137 -0.01 9.14 -0.47
C ALA A 137 -1.32 8.41 -0.80
N VAL A 138 -2.43 8.80 -0.16
CA VAL A 138 -3.75 8.17 -0.39
C VAL A 138 -4.25 8.44 -1.82
N SER A 139 -4.05 9.64 -2.36
CA SER A 139 -4.41 9.94 -3.75
C SER A 139 -3.58 9.12 -4.73
N GLY A 140 -2.29 8.89 -4.46
CA GLY A 140 -1.44 8.00 -5.26
C GLY A 140 -2.03 6.59 -5.37
N PHE A 141 -2.55 6.06 -4.27
CA PHE A 141 -3.22 4.76 -4.24
C PHE A 141 -4.50 4.74 -5.10
N GLY A 142 -5.35 5.75 -4.98
CA GLY A 142 -6.55 5.90 -5.80
C GLY A 142 -6.25 6.11 -7.28
N PHE A 143 -5.29 6.99 -7.62
CA PHE A 143 -4.83 7.19 -9.00
C PHE A 143 -4.21 5.92 -9.59
N GLY A 144 -3.52 5.12 -8.78
CA GLY A 144 -3.00 3.81 -9.17
C GLY A 144 -4.10 2.91 -9.71
N ALA A 145 -5.23 2.82 -9.03
CA ALA A 145 -6.38 2.05 -9.50
C ALA A 145 -6.80 2.47 -10.92
N THR A 146 -7.00 3.78 -11.13
CA THR A 146 -7.39 4.33 -12.44
C THR A 146 -6.34 4.04 -13.51
N LEU A 147 -5.06 4.26 -13.20
CA LEU A 147 -3.95 4.01 -14.12
C LEU A 147 -3.93 2.56 -14.59
N TRP A 148 -3.99 1.61 -13.65
CA TRP A 148 -3.88 0.18 -13.98
C TRP A 148 -5.12 -0.35 -14.68
N VAL A 149 -6.32 0.10 -14.33
CA VAL A 149 -7.55 -0.21 -15.08
C VAL A 149 -7.44 0.25 -16.54
N LYS A 150 -6.93 1.46 -16.75
CA LYS A 150 -6.77 2.00 -18.11
C LYS A 150 -5.67 1.29 -18.90
N LEU A 151 -4.54 1.01 -18.29
CA LEU A 151 -3.43 0.31 -18.96
C LEU A 151 -3.76 -1.16 -19.27
N ALA A 152 -4.34 -1.89 -18.34
CA ALA A 152 -4.73 -3.28 -18.57
C ALA A 152 -5.94 -3.40 -19.53
N GLY A 153 -6.86 -2.44 -19.47
CA GLY A 153 -8.08 -2.41 -20.27
C GLY A 153 -8.02 -1.47 -21.47
N SER A 154 -8.73 -0.33 -21.38
CA SER A 154 -9.10 0.49 -22.55
C SER A 154 -7.94 1.22 -23.25
N TRP A 155 -6.86 1.60 -22.55
CA TRP A 155 -5.75 2.32 -23.17
C TRP A 155 -4.65 1.39 -23.69
N GLY A 156 -4.17 0.50 -22.80
CA GLY A 156 -3.08 -0.40 -23.14
C GLY A 156 -3.53 -1.71 -23.76
N SER A 157 -4.79 -2.06 -23.56
CA SER A 157 -5.40 -3.32 -24.07
C SER A 157 -4.53 -4.56 -23.77
N LEU A 158 -3.78 -4.54 -22.66
CA LEU A 158 -2.78 -5.56 -22.36
C LEU A 158 -3.38 -6.96 -22.30
N ILE A 159 -4.58 -7.09 -21.73
CA ILE A 159 -5.27 -8.37 -21.63
C ILE A 159 -5.69 -8.88 -23.01
N ALA A 160 -6.21 -7.99 -23.85
CA ALA A 160 -6.67 -8.35 -25.20
C ALA A 160 -5.51 -8.70 -26.14
N LEU A 161 -4.38 -7.98 -26.02
CA LEU A 161 -3.22 -8.17 -26.90
C LEU A 161 -2.31 -9.32 -26.45
N TYR A 162 -2.12 -9.50 -25.15
CA TYR A 162 -1.10 -10.41 -24.62
C TYR A 162 -1.67 -11.53 -23.72
N GLY A 163 -2.98 -11.50 -23.44
CA GLY A 163 -3.64 -12.45 -22.55
C GLY A 163 -3.37 -12.21 -21.06
N LEU A 164 -4.05 -12.97 -20.23
CA LEU A 164 -4.00 -12.85 -18.76
C LEU A 164 -2.62 -13.12 -18.18
N SER A 165 -2.01 -14.24 -18.57
CA SER A 165 -0.72 -14.71 -18.02
C SER A 165 0.41 -13.71 -18.26
N THR A 166 0.54 -13.19 -19.49
CA THR A 166 1.54 -12.20 -19.84
C THR A 166 1.28 -10.87 -19.12
N THR A 167 0.00 -10.49 -19.01
CA THR A 167 -0.40 -9.26 -18.29
C THR A 167 -0.03 -9.35 -16.81
N PHE A 168 -0.32 -10.47 -16.13
CA PHE A 168 0.08 -10.65 -14.73
C PHE A 168 1.60 -10.62 -14.56
N THR A 169 2.34 -11.29 -15.45
CA THR A 169 3.82 -11.28 -15.42
C THR A 169 4.37 -9.86 -15.58
N ALA A 170 3.88 -9.11 -16.55
CA ALA A 170 4.31 -7.74 -16.80
C ALA A 170 3.99 -6.82 -15.61
N LEU A 171 2.77 -6.89 -15.09
CA LEU A 171 2.36 -6.11 -13.92
C LEU A 171 3.18 -6.47 -12.69
N GLY A 172 3.44 -7.76 -12.45
CA GLY A 172 4.28 -8.21 -11.34
C GLY A 172 5.68 -7.61 -11.38
N ALA A 173 6.32 -7.62 -12.54
CA ALA A 173 7.64 -7.01 -12.75
C ALA A 173 7.61 -5.49 -12.53
N ILE A 174 6.61 -4.80 -13.07
CA ILE A 174 6.44 -3.35 -12.93
C ILE A 174 6.19 -2.97 -11.47
N PHE A 175 5.29 -3.65 -10.75
CA PHE A 175 5.00 -3.37 -9.35
C PHE A 175 6.22 -3.59 -8.47
N MET A 176 6.92 -4.70 -8.69
CA MET A 176 8.18 -4.97 -7.99
C MET A 176 9.17 -3.84 -8.20
N LEU A 177 9.43 -3.45 -9.44
CA LEU A 177 10.39 -2.40 -9.77
C LEU A 177 9.98 -1.06 -9.15
N MET A 178 8.72 -0.65 -9.29
CA MET A 178 8.22 0.62 -8.74
C MET A 178 8.39 0.70 -7.23
N ILE A 179 8.04 -0.38 -6.51
CA ILE A 179 8.13 -0.40 -5.05
C ILE A 179 9.59 -0.50 -4.60
N LEU A 180 10.44 -1.26 -5.27
CA LEU A 180 11.86 -1.34 -4.96
C LEU A 180 12.54 0.02 -5.16
N VAL A 181 12.27 0.69 -6.28
CA VAL A 181 12.79 2.04 -6.56
C VAL A 181 12.25 3.05 -5.55
N GLY A 182 10.93 3.08 -5.32
CA GLY A 182 10.31 3.95 -4.32
C GLY A 182 10.84 3.70 -2.90
N GLY A 183 11.08 2.44 -2.57
CA GLY A 183 11.60 1.98 -1.29
C GLY A 183 13.00 2.51 -0.95
N ILE A 184 13.81 2.90 -1.96
CA ILE A 184 15.15 3.48 -1.75
C ILE A 184 15.09 4.73 -0.86
N TRP A 185 14.02 5.52 -0.98
CA TRP A 185 13.83 6.76 -0.23
C TRP A 185 13.02 6.58 1.06
N MET A 186 12.53 5.39 1.35
CA MET A 186 11.78 5.09 2.58
C MET A 186 12.72 4.94 3.76
N ILE A 187 13.15 6.06 4.32
CA ILE A 187 14.06 6.14 5.48
C ILE A 187 13.48 7.15 6.46
N PHE A 188 13.49 6.85 7.74
CA PHE A 188 13.09 7.82 8.76
C PHE A 188 14.10 8.97 8.86
N PRO A 189 13.65 10.19 9.19
CA PRO A 189 14.57 11.28 9.50
C PRO A 189 15.43 10.92 10.72
N PRO A 190 16.61 11.56 10.87
CA PRO A 190 17.41 11.44 12.09
C PRO A 190 16.61 11.85 13.32
N GLU A 191 16.97 11.30 14.49
CA GLU A 191 16.37 11.70 15.77
C GLU A 191 16.54 13.20 16.01
N GLY A 192 15.49 13.86 16.49
CA GLY A 192 15.48 15.30 16.72
C GLY A 192 15.44 16.18 15.47
N TRP A 193 15.33 15.58 14.27
CA TRP A 193 15.25 16.38 13.04
C TRP A 193 13.89 17.08 12.91
N LEU A 194 13.94 18.40 12.68
CA LEU A 194 12.76 19.22 12.39
C LEU A 194 13.00 20.05 11.12
N PRO A 195 11.95 20.35 10.35
CA PRO A 195 12.06 21.26 9.21
C PRO A 195 12.43 22.67 9.66
N ALA A 196 13.15 23.40 8.81
CA ALA A 196 13.51 24.79 9.09
C ALA A 196 12.24 25.64 9.33
N GLY A 197 12.22 26.39 10.45
CA GLY A 197 11.11 27.25 10.84
C GLY A 197 9.91 26.52 11.47
N TYR A 198 9.99 25.21 11.69
CA TYR A 198 8.95 24.46 12.40
C TYR A 198 9.30 24.35 13.89
N THR A 199 8.40 24.81 14.74
CA THR A 199 8.46 24.62 16.20
C THR A 199 7.42 23.59 16.61
N LEU A 200 7.77 22.71 17.55
CA LEU A 200 6.80 21.77 18.12
C LEU A 200 5.65 22.54 18.78
N PRO A 201 4.40 22.07 18.61
CA PRO A 201 3.28 22.66 19.32
C PRO A 201 3.52 22.59 20.84
N VAL A 202 3.20 23.67 21.55
CA VAL A 202 3.26 23.74 23.01
C VAL A 202 1.85 23.44 23.54
N ALA A 203 1.73 22.52 24.49
CA ALA A 203 0.49 22.27 25.18
C ALA A 203 0.09 23.47 26.04
N SER A 204 -1.18 23.55 26.42
CA SER A 204 -1.71 24.64 27.28
C SER A 204 -1.08 24.69 28.68
N ASP A 205 -0.38 23.65 29.08
CA ASP A 205 0.41 23.57 30.32
C ASP A 205 1.88 23.99 30.17
N GLY A 206 2.26 24.50 28.99
CA GLY A 206 3.63 24.95 28.68
C GLY A 206 4.59 23.81 28.33
N SER A 207 4.15 22.54 28.36
CA SER A 207 4.96 21.42 27.89
C SER A 207 5.01 21.36 26.38
N THR A 208 6.16 21.07 25.80
CA THR A 208 6.25 20.73 24.37
C THR A 208 5.51 19.43 24.14
N ILE A 209 4.53 19.45 23.23
CA ILE A 209 3.90 18.22 22.76
C ILE A 209 4.95 17.47 21.93
N SER A 210 5.80 16.72 22.62
CA SER A 210 6.68 15.77 21.96
C SER A 210 5.83 14.61 21.41
N ASP A 211 6.24 14.04 20.28
CA ASP A 211 5.60 12.85 19.70
C ASP A 211 5.71 11.61 20.64
N ASP A 212 6.19 11.79 21.87
CA ASP A 212 6.46 10.73 22.86
C ASP A 212 5.21 10.20 23.59
N ASN A 213 4.07 10.88 23.44
CA ASN A 213 2.77 10.34 23.91
C ASN A 213 2.23 9.28 22.94
N HIS A 214 2.98 8.20 22.77
CA HIS A 214 2.54 7.06 21.98
C HIS A 214 1.62 6.17 22.82
N PHE A 215 0.34 6.15 22.51
CA PHE A 215 -0.57 5.15 23.03
C PHE A 215 -0.09 3.74 22.60
N ASN A 216 0.06 2.84 23.55
CA ASN A 216 0.20 1.43 23.24
C ASN A 216 -1.09 0.91 22.58
N SER A 217 -0.99 -0.12 21.73
CA SER A 217 -2.16 -0.69 21.05
C SER A 217 -3.31 -1.03 22.02
N THR A 218 -2.98 -1.50 23.23
CA THR A 218 -3.96 -1.83 24.28
C THR A 218 -4.63 -0.59 24.87
N GLU A 219 -3.90 0.51 25.01
CA GLU A 219 -4.43 1.80 25.49
C GLU A 219 -5.32 2.44 24.44
N MET A 220 -4.89 2.41 23.19
CA MET A 220 -5.66 2.91 22.04
C MET A 220 -7.02 2.20 21.93
N LEU A 221 -7.07 0.88 22.08
CA LEU A 221 -8.30 0.09 22.06
C LEU A 221 -9.28 0.44 23.21
N LYS A 222 -8.81 1.07 24.29
CA LYS A 222 -9.65 1.53 25.39
C LYS A 222 -10.24 2.93 25.19
N THR A 223 -9.78 3.65 24.15
CA THR A 223 -10.25 5.03 23.88
C THR A 223 -11.54 5.01 23.07
N PRO A 224 -12.58 5.80 23.48
CA PRO A 224 -13.81 5.91 22.70
C PRO A 224 -13.57 6.50 21.29
N GLN A 225 -12.55 7.34 21.13
CA GLN A 225 -12.15 7.92 19.86
C GLN A 225 -11.76 6.85 18.82
N PHE A 226 -11.04 5.81 19.25
CA PHE A 226 -10.68 4.69 18.38
C PHE A 226 -11.95 3.99 17.83
N HIS A 227 -12.90 3.70 18.70
CA HIS A 227 -14.12 3.01 18.28
C HIS A 227 -14.99 3.88 17.37
N LEU A 228 -15.13 5.18 17.67
CA LEU A 228 -15.88 6.11 16.82
C LEU A 228 -15.28 6.22 15.42
N ILE A 229 -13.95 6.39 15.32
CA ILE A 229 -13.24 6.44 14.03
C ILE A 229 -13.40 5.12 13.27
N SER A 230 -13.26 3.98 13.98
CA SER A 230 -13.38 2.66 13.36
C SER A 230 -14.80 2.41 12.83
N MET A 231 -15.83 2.80 13.58
CA MET A 231 -17.24 2.72 13.14
C MET A 231 -17.50 3.62 11.93
N THR A 232 -17.04 4.87 11.98
CA THR A 232 -17.19 5.81 10.85
C THR A 232 -16.55 5.24 9.57
N PHE A 233 -15.38 4.62 9.70
CA PHE A 233 -14.71 3.99 8.57
C PHE A 233 -15.45 2.76 8.06
N ALA A 234 -15.98 1.91 8.97
CA ALA A 234 -16.74 0.72 8.61
C ALA A 234 -18.04 1.09 7.88
N PHE A 235 -18.79 2.07 8.37
CA PHE A 235 -20.00 2.55 7.71
C PHE A 235 -19.73 3.26 6.39
N GLY A 236 -18.66 4.08 6.32
CA GLY A 236 -18.27 4.75 5.07
C GLY A 236 -17.78 3.79 3.99
N ALA A 237 -17.21 2.64 4.36
CA ALA A 237 -16.76 1.62 3.41
C ALA A 237 -17.89 0.67 2.95
N SER A 238 -19.03 0.64 3.65
CA SER A 238 -20.16 -0.21 3.32
C SER A 238 -21.26 0.49 2.50
N ALA A 239 -21.14 1.81 2.33
CA ALA A 239 -22.05 2.63 1.53
C ALA A 239 -21.60 2.71 0.07
#